data_ef4e754d0bc443fe0ccedac0a4982445
#
_entry.id   ef4e754d0bc443fe0ccedac0a4982445
#
_cell.length_a   1.000
_cell.length_b   1.000
_cell.length_c   1.000
_cell.angle_alpha   90.00
_cell.angle_beta   90.00
_cell.angle_gamma   90.00
#
_symmetry.space_group_name_H-M   'P 1'
#
loop_
_entity.id
_entity.type
_entity.pdbx_description
1 polymer ?
#
loop_
_entity_poly.entity_id
_entity_poly.type
_entity_poly.pdbx_seq_one_letter_code
_entity_poly.pdbx_strand_id
1 'polypeptide(L)'
;VFNINTTFPQPGEYTTTYYEKHEITHIEKDSVGNTYFYNLVSTSTDQQFYTETYAYKTQLEQLNYEKVFNNERTILLNFPVETNRSWDGNLYNNSKGLRKFKYVQNDEFVKPEKVYENQIIIMQQRDIVPITESHAYFEVYAPQKGLVYSLKYYNDRQNNNGALSESGYYLHSNLIYFE
;
A
#
# COMPACT_ATOMS: atom_id res chain seq x y z
N VAL A 1 1.36 6.72 -12.82
CA VAL A 1 1.23 5.32 -13.24
C VAL A 1 2.12 4.44 -12.38
N PHE A 2 1.60 3.33 -11.92
CA PHE A 2 2.35 2.33 -11.16
C PHE A 2 2.60 1.10 -12.01
N ASN A 3 3.79 0.54 -11.90
CA ASN A 3 4.11 -0.80 -12.35
C ASN A 3 3.89 -1.76 -11.18
N ILE A 4 3.04 -2.75 -11.36
CA ILE A 4 2.66 -3.72 -10.34
C ILE A 4 3.21 -5.08 -10.74
N ASN A 5 4.11 -5.61 -9.92
CA ASN A 5 4.71 -6.93 -10.13
C ASN A 5 4.24 -7.88 -9.03
N THR A 6 3.68 -8.99 -9.41
CA THR A 6 3.34 -10.08 -8.51
C THR A 6 4.23 -11.28 -8.80
N THR A 7 5.04 -11.68 -7.84
CA THR A 7 5.91 -12.85 -7.93
C THR A 7 5.42 -13.93 -6.99
N PHE A 8 5.24 -15.14 -7.49
CA PHE A 8 4.86 -16.31 -6.72
C PHE A 8 6.08 -17.24 -6.59
N PRO A 9 6.72 -17.29 -5.39
CA PRO A 9 7.83 -18.20 -5.16
C PRO A 9 7.28 -19.63 -4.96
N GLN A 10 7.39 -20.51 -5.96
CA GLN A 10 7.32 -21.97 -5.82
C GLN A 10 6.94 -22.75 -7.09
N PRO A 11 7.14 -24.10 -7.15
CA PRO A 11 7.78 -24.66 -8.33
C PRO A 11 7.07 -24.20 -9.60
N GLY A 12 7.78 -23.40 -10.38
CA GLY A 12 7.22 -22.62 -11.48
C GLY A 12 7.05 -21.14 -11.12
N GLU A 13 8.04 -20.54 -10.44
CA GLU A 13 8.10 -19.10 -10.22
C GLU A 13 7.67 -18.34 -11.47
N TYR A 14 6.55 -17.62 -11.41
CA TYR A 14 6.11 -16.75 -12.48
C TYR A 14 5.83 -15.34 -11.94
N THR A 15 6.17 -14.36 -12.74
CA THR A 15 5.89 -12.96 -12.44
C THR A 15 4.84 -12.45 -13.40
N THR A 16 3.77 -11.91 -12.85
CA THR A 16 2.76 -11.19 -13.63
C THR A 16 2.97 -9.70 -13.43
N THR A 17 3.04 -8.96 -14.52
CA THR A 17 3.17 -7.50 -14.52
C THR A 17 1.90 -6.87 -15.07
N TYR A 18 1.39 -5.86 -14.39
CA TYR A 18 0.34 -4.99 -14.89
C TYR A 18 0.58 -3.56 -14.41
N TYR A 19 -0.15 -2.61 -14.96
CA TYR A 19 0.01 -1.19 -14.69
C TYR A 19 -1.28 -0.62 -14.14
N GLU A 20 -1.17 0.20 -13.09
CA GLU A 20 -2.27 0.98 -12.56
C GLU A 20 -2.04 2.46 -12.83
N LYS A 21 -3.01 3.10 -13.43
CA LYS A 21 -3.10 4.56 -13.54
C LYS A 21 -4.04 5.06 -12.46
N HIS A 22 -3.54 5.90 -11.55
CA HIS A 22 -4.32 6.61 -10.55
C HIS A 22 -4.48 8.06 -11.01
N GLU A 23 -5.71 8.50 -11.16
CA GLU A 23 -6.05 9.82 -11.68
C GLU A 23 -6.95 10.56 -10.69
N ILE A 24 -6.56 11.78 -10.31
CA ILE A 24 -7.41 12.65 -9.51
C ILE A 24 -8.40 13.32 -10.47
N THR A 25 -9.64 12.90 -10.43
CA THR A 25 -10.71 13.40 -11.32
C THR A 25 -11.37 14.66 -10.79
N HIS A 26 -11.37 14.85 -9.47
CA HIS A 26 -12.02 16.00 -8.83
C HIS A 26 -11.37 16.29 -7.48
N ILE A 27 -11.35 17.58 -7.10
CA ILE A 27 -10.86 18.07 -5.80
C ILE A 27 -11.91 18.99 -5.20
N GLU A 28 -12.27 18.75 -3.95
CA GLU A 28 -13.18 19.59 -3.17
C GLU A 28 -12.50 20.06 -1.89
N LYS A 29 -12.93 21.23 -1.40
CA LYS A 29 -12.59 21.73 -0.07
C LYS A 29 -13.87 22.10 0.68
N ASP A 30 -13.94 21.68 1.94
CA ASP A 30 -15.03 22.10 2.81
C ASP A 30 -14.74 23.45 3.50
N SER A 31 -15.74 23.95 4.22
CA SER A 31 -15.66 25.25 4.92
C SER A 31 -14.72 25.26 6.11
N VAL A 32 -14.27 24.10 6.60
CA VAL A 32 -13.34 23.96 7.73
C VAL A 32 -11.91 23.65 7.27
N GLY A 33 -11.68 23.58 5.95
CA GLY A 33 -10.35 23.46 5.35
C GLY A 33 -9.91 22.04 5.02
N ASN A 34 -10.76 21.02 5.19
CA ASN A 34 -10.44 19.67 4.73
C ASN A 34 -10.44 19.62 3.20
N THR A 35 -9.53 18.84 2.63
CA THR A 35 -9.42 18.66 1.19
C THR A 35 -9.73 17.22 0.82
N TYR A 36 -10.59 17.03 -0.16
CA TYR A 36 -11.05 15.75 -0.67
C TYR A 36 -10.58 15.56 -2.10
N PHE A 37 -10.00 14.41 -2.38
CA PHE A 37 -9.53 14.02 -3.71
C PHE A 37 -10.31 12.80 -4.18
N TYR A 38 -10.96 12.89 -5.32
CA TYR A 38 -11.66 11.77 -5.95
C TYR A 38 -10.74 11.11 -6.95
N ASN A 39 -10.45 9.85 -6.74
CA ASN A 39 -9.47 9.10 -7.50
C ASN A 39 -10.15 8.01 -8.31
N LEU A 40 -9.78 7.91 -9.58
CA LEU A 40 -10.13 6.82 -10.48
C LEU A 40 -8.89 5.96 -10.74
N VAL A 41 -9.05 4.65 -10.63
CA VAL A 41 -8.00 3.69 -10.95
C VAL A 41 -8.38 2.91 -12.18
N SER A 42 -7.46 2.88 -13.13
CA SER A 42 -7.57 2.10 -14.36
C SER A 42 -6.38 1.16 -14.47
N THR A 43 -6.60 -0.04 -15.00
CA THR A 43 -5.56 -1.05 -15.15
C THR A 43 -5.25 -1.35 -16.62
N SER A 44 -4.02 -1.72 -16.88
CA SER A 44 -3.54 -2.12 -18.21
C SER A 44 -2.44 -3.19 -18.11
N THR A 45 -2.32 -4.02 -19.12
CA THR A 45 -1.23 -5.00 -19.24
C THR A 45 -0.09 -4.51 -20.15
N ASP A 46 -0.33 -3.49 -20.97
CA ASP A 46 0.60 -3.02 -22.03
C ASP A 46 0.89 -1.51 -21.98
N GLN A 47 0.32 -0.77 -21.03
CA GLN A 47 0.39 0.70 -20.92
C GLN A 47 -0.30 1.48 -22.06
N GLN A 48 -0.95 0.81 -23.00
CA GLN A 48 -1.60 1.48 -24.14
C GLN A 48 -3.10 1.65 -23.90
N PHE A 49 -3.76 0.58 -23.44
CA PHE A 49 -5.20 0.59 -23.20
C PHE A 49 -5.48 0.35 -21.72
N TYR A 50 -6.12 1.33 -21.07
CA TYR A 50 -6.50 1.28 -19.67
C TYR A 50 -7.99 1.05 -19.53
N THR A 51 -8.36 0.11 -18.66
CA THR A 51 -9.75 -0.17 -18.29
C THR A 51 -10.01 0.35 -16.88
N GLU A 52 -11.03 1.16 -16.71
CA GLU A 52 -11.47 1.62 -15.38
C GLU A 52 -11.83 0.42 -14.50
N THR A 53 -11.27 0.40 -13.31
CA THR A 53 -11.39 -0.74 -12.40
C THR A 53 -12.16 -0.38 -11.13
N TYR A 54 -11.77 0.71 -10.47
CA TYR A 54 -12.46 1.19 -9.27
C TYR A 54 -12.15 2.66 -9.01
N ALA A 55 -12.99 3.27 -8.16
CA ALA A 55 -12.76 4.63 -7.66
C ALA A 55 -12.69 4.64 -6.13
N TYR A 56 -11.98 5.60 -5.59
CA TYR A 56 -11.91 5.82 -4.16
C TYR A 56 -11.72 7.31 -3.86
N LYS A 57 -12.05 7.71 -2.63
CA LYS A 57 -11.81 9.06 -2.14
C LYS A 57 -10.63 9.05 -1.18
N THR A 58 -9.73 10.04 -1.28
CA THR A 58 -8.80 10.37 -0.22
C THR A 58 -9.13 11.74 0.35
N GLN A 59 -8.81 11.95 1.62
CA GLN A 59 -9.07 13.21 2.30
C GLN A 59 -7.89 13.57 3.18
N LEU A 60 -7.55 14.87 3.17
CA LEU A 60 -6.57 15.47 4.06
C LEU A 60 -7.31 16.31 5.09
N GLU A 61 -7.27 15.88 6.33
CA GLU A 61 -7.74 16.60 7.51
C GLU A 61 -6.53 17.14 8.28
N GLN A 62 -6.77 17.88 9.37
CA GLN A 62 -5.68 18.54 10.12
C GLN A 62 -4.53 17.61 10.53
N LEU A 63 -4.85 16.38 10.94
CA LEU A 63 -3.87 15.43 11.48
C LEU A 63 -3.79 14.11 10.69
N ASN A 64 -4.67 13.91 9.70
CA ASN A 64 -4.76 12.63 9.02
C ASN A 64 -4.83 12.79 7.50
N TYR A 65 -4.16 11.90 6.79
CA TYR A 65 -4.46 11.58 5.40
C TYR A 65 -5.12 10.22 5.34
N GLU A 66 -6.28 10.15 4.73
CA GLU A 66 -7.17 9.00 4.80
C GLU A 66 -7.63 8.54 3.42
N LYS A 67 -7.97 7.26 3.32
CA LYS A 67 -8.63 6.65 2.16
C LYS A 67 -10.03 6.20 2.55
N VAL A 68 -11.00 6.55 1.72
CA VAL A 68 -12.39 6.05 1.83
C VAL A 68 -12.68 5.20 0.61
N PHE A 69 -12.94 3.94 0.84
CA PHE A 69 -13.26 2.96 -0.20
C PHE A 69 -14.32 1.97 0.32
N ASN A 70 -15.38 1.72 -0.44
CA ASN A 70 -16.49 0.84 -0.05
C ASN A 70 -17.05 1.13 1.35
N ASN A 71 -17.26 2.42 1.67
CA ASN A 71 -17.70 2.90 2.98
C ASN A 71 -16.74 2.60 4.15
N GLU A 72 -15.54 2.15 3.89
CA GLU A 72 -14.47 2.00 4.88
C GLU A 72 -13.55 3.21 4.85
N ARG A 73 -13.27 3.79 6.00
CA ARG A 73 -12.38 4.94 6.19
C ARG A 73 -11.10 4.49 6.88
N THR A 74 -9.98 4.53 6.18
CA THR A 74 -8.68 4.09 6.70
C THR A 74 -7.73 5.27 6.82
N ILE A 75 -7.15 5.47 8.02
CA ILE A 75 -6.08 6.45 8.24
C ILE A 75 -4.78 5.91 7.67
N LEU A 76 -4.32 6.49 6.56
CA LEU A 76 -3.07 6.09 5.89
C LEU A 76 -1.86 6.78 6.52
N LEU A 77 -1.94 8.09 6.81
CA LEU A 77 -0.91 8.87 7.49
C LEU A 77 -1.51 9.60 8.68
N ASN A 78 -0.77 9.67 9.78
CA ASN A 78 -1.14 10.43 10.96
C ASN A 78 -0.01 11.41 11.31
N PHE A 79 -0.30 12.70 11.27
CA PHE A 79 0.68 13.77 11.48
C PHE A 79 0.81 14.20 12.94
N PRO A 80 1.96 14.74 13.37
CA PRO A 80 3.21 14.85 12.62
C PRO A 80 3.87 13.50 12.37
N VAL A 81 4.73 13.43 11.32
CA VAL A 81 5.52 12.23 11.02
C VAL A 81 6.66 12.12 12.02
N GLU A 82 6.63 11.09 12.84
CA GLU A 82 7.63 10.80 13.86
C GLU A 82 8.01 9.33 13.83
N THR A 83 9.30 9.02 13.81
CA THR A 83 9.78 7.63 13.82
C THR A 83 9.21 6.85 15.00
N ASN A 84 8.76 5.64 14.74
CA ASN A 84 8.11 4.74 15.71
C ASN A 84 6.72 5.17 16.21
N ARG A 85 6.20 6.32 15.80
CA ARG A 85 4.79 6.66 16.06
C ARG A 85 3.88 5.64 15.39
N SER A 86 2.89 5.18 16.11
CA SER A 86 1.90 4.21 15.59
C SER A 86 0.49 4.69 15.84
N TRP A 87 -0.44 4.23 14.97
CA TRP A 87 -1.87 4.54 15.06
C TRP A 87 -2.72 3.36 14.62
N ASP A 88 -4.02 3.46 14.89
CA ASP A 88 -5.00 2.52 14.35
C ASP A 88 -5.54 3.04 13.03
N GLY A 89 -5.24 2.37 11.94
CA GLY A 89 -5.78 2.70 10.62
C GLY A 89 -7.29 2.50 10.50
N ASN A 90 -7.87 1.63 11.34
CA ASN A 90 -9.30 1.34 11.37
C ASN A 90 -10.08 2.13 12.42
N LEU A 91 -9.51 3.18 13.01
CA LEU A 91 -10.13 3.94 14.11
C LEU A 91 -11.61 4.31 13.88
N TYR A 92 -12.00 4.55 12.63
CA TYR A 92 -13.36 4.92 12.25
C TYR A 92 -14.25 3.76 11.81
N ASN A 93 -13.73 2.52 11.81
CA ASN A 93 -14.43 1.34 11.31
C ASN A 93 -14.77 0.40 12.47
N ASN A 94 -15.81 0.69 13.23
CA ASN A 94 -16.18 -0.01 14.46
C ASN A 94 -16.37 -1.54 14.31
N SER A 95 -16.66 -2.02 13.10
CA SER A 95 -16.81 -3.45 12.80
C SER A 95 -15.51 -4.16 12.47
N LYS A 96 -14.40 -3.42 12.33
CA LYS A 96 -13.08 -3.95 12.00
C LYS A 96 -12.22 -4.00 13.25
N GLY A 97 -11.35 -4.99 13.34
CA GLY A 97 -10.33 -5.04 14.38
C GLY A 97 -9.26 -3.96 14.23
N LEU A 98 -8.41 -3.84 15.25
CA LEU A 98 -7.25 -2.95 15.24
C LEU A 98 -6.37 -3.24 14.00
N ARG A 99 -6.08 -2.19 13.23
CA ARG A 99 -5.11 -2.22 12.13
C ARG A 99 -3.96 -1.28 12.44
N LYS A 100 -2.91 -1.81 13.03
CA LYS A 100 -1.78 -1.02 13.51
C LYS A 100 -0.88 -0.59 12.37
N PHE A 101 -0.71 0.71 12.21
CA PHE A 101 0.25 1.36 11.34
C PHE A 101 1.37 1.99 12.16
N LYS A 102 2.56 2.08 11.58
CA LYS A 102 3.74 2.65 12.23
C LYS A 102 4.68 3.28 11.22
N TYR A 103 5.24 4.45 11.55
CA TYR A 103 6.37 5.00 10.81
C TYR A 103 7.65 4.23 11.15
N VAL A 104 8.36 3.80 10.12
CA VAL A 104 9.65 3.09 10.27
C VAL A 104 10.74 3.80 9.46
N GLN A 105 11.98 3.61 9.87
CA GLN A 105 13.17 4.03 9.11
C GLN A 105 13.85 2.79 8.59
N ASN A 106 14.20 2.78 7.29
CA ASN A 106 15.01 1.74 6.66
C ASN A 106 14.58 0.31 7.06
N ASP A 107 13.76 -0.31 6.25
CA ASP A 107 13.37 -1.69 6.45
C ASP A 107 13.95 -2.58 5.33
N GLU A 108 14.36 -3.80 5.68
CA GLU A 108 14.96 -4.75 4.74
C GLU A 108 14.01 -5.20 3.62
N PHE A 109 12.70 -5.15 3.89
CA PHE A 109 11.66 -5.48 2.92
C PHE A 109 11.39 -4.35 1.92
N VAL A 110 11.70 -3.10 2.28
CA VAL A 110 11.36 -1.94 1.47
C VAL A 110 12.47 -1.66 0.47
N LYS A 111 12.22 -1.96 -0.78
CA LYS A 111 13.19 -1.80 -1.88
C LYS A 111 12.55 -1.11 -3.09
N PRO A 112 12.20 0.20 -2.98
CA PRO A 112 11.69 0.94 -4.14
C PRO A 112 12.79 1.05 -5.20
N GLU A 113 12.41 1.04 -6.47
CA GLU A 113 13.35 1.26 -7.59
C GLU A 113 14.03 2.63 -7.52
N LYS A 114 13.33 3.62 -6.93
CA LYS A 114 13.85 4.96 -6.74
C LYS A 114 13.66 5.42 -5.30
N VAL A 115 14.73 5.93 -4.70
CA VAL A 115 14.68 6.56 -3.37
C VAL A 115 14.45 8.06 -3.54
N TYR A 116 13.51 8.60 -2.77
CA TYR A 116 13.14 10.02 -2.78
C TYR A 116 13.65 10.70 -1.52
N GLU A 117 14.06 11.96 -1.66
CA GLU A 117 14.43 12.78 -0.51
C GLU A 117 13.21 12.98 0.43
N ASN A 118 13.46 12.90 1.73
CA ASN A 118 12.42 13.01 2.78
C ASN A 118 11.24 12.02 2.61
N GLN A 119 11.46 10.88 1.98
CA GLN A 119 10.43 9.84 1.92
C GLN A 119 10.12 9.30 3.31
N ILE A 120 8.88 8.92 3.53
CA ILE A 120 8.41 8.26 4.74
C ILE A 120 8.00 6.83 4.44
N ILE A 121 8.35 5.91 5.33
CA ILE A 121 8.02 4.50 5.23
C ILE A 121 7.00 4.16 6.30
N ILE A 122 5.91 3.54 5.90
CA ILE A 122 4.86 3.07 6.77
C ILE A 122 4.83 1.56 6.73
N MET A 123 4.92 0.96 7.89
CA MET A 123 4.63 -0.44 8.10
C MET A 123 3.17 -0.58 8.55
N GLN A 124 2.35 -1.24 7.76
CA GLN A 124 0.95 -1.52 8.11
C GLN A 124 0.82 -2.85 8.86
N GLN A 125 1.61 -3.84 8.49
CA GLN A 125 1.65 -5.14 9.13
C GLN A 125 3.01 -5.79 8.93
N ARG A 126 3.51 -6.42 9.97
CA ARG A 126 4.67 -7.30 9.89
C ARG A 126 4.53 -8.38 10.95
N ASP A 127 4.12 -9.54 10.52
CA ASP A 127 4.08 -10.74 11.34
C ASP A 127 5.02 -11.77 10.71
N ILE A 128 6.01 -12.20 11.45
CA ILE A 128 6.95 -13.23 11.02
C ILE A 128 6.87 -14.35 12.04
N VAL A 129 6.15 -15.40 11.68
CA VAL A 129 6.13 -16.65 12.42
C VAL A 129 7.00 -17.63 11.63
N PRO A 130 8.25 -17.91 12.08
CA PRO A 130 9.27 -18.56 11.25
C PRO A 130 8.90 -19.95 10.71
N ILE A 131 7.90 -20.59 11.30
CA ILE A 131 7.55 -21.99 11.02
C ILE A 131 6.27 -22.11 10.18
N THR A 132 5.36 -21.13 10.23
CA THR A 132 4.04 -21.28 9.62
C THR A 132 3.70 -20.18 8.63
N GLU A 133 3.89 -18.90 8.98
CA GLU A 133 3.33 -17.81 8.22
C GLU A 133 4.18 -16.53 8.35
N SER A 134 4.30 -15.79 7.28
CA SER A 134 4.98 -14.49 7.31
C SER A 134 4.22 -13.48 6.46
N HIS A 135 3.93 -12.33 7.06
CA HIS A 135 3.26 -11.22 6.39
C HIS A 135 4.07 -9.94 6.56
N ALA A 136 4.17 -9.17 5.50
CA ALA A 136 4.68 -7.81 5.57
C ALA A 136 3.90 -6.91 4.62
N TYR A 137 3.52 -5.74 5.08
CA TYR A 137 2.87 -4.73 4.26
C TYR A 137 3.45 -3.37 4.57
N PHE A 138 4.03 -2.76 3.55
CA PHE A 138 4.68 -1.46 3.61
C PHE A 138 4.19 -0.53 2.52
N GLU A 139 4.23 0.75 2.80
CA GLU A 139 4.04 1.82 1.84
C GLU A 139 5.12 2.88 2.02
N VAL A 140 5.58 3.46 0.91
CA VAL A 140 6.52 4.58 0.89
C VAL A 140 5.85 5.78 0.24
N TYR A 141 5.87 6.89 0.94
CA TYR A 141 5.34 8.16 0.48
C TYR A 141 6.48 9.16 0.29
N ALA A 142 6.43 9.94 -0.78
CA ALA A 142 7.37 11.02 -1.05
C ALA A 142 6.65 12.38 -1.10
N PRO A 143 7.30 13.46 -0.65
CA PRO A 143 6.74 14.80 -0.74
C PRO A 143 6.32 15.14 -2.16
N GLN A 144 5.18 15.78 -2.31
CA GLN A 144 4.59 16.23 -3.59
C GLN A 144 4.22 15.12 -4.58
N LYS A 145 4.48 13.85 -4.28
CA LYS A 145 4.18 12.70 -5.14
C LYS A 145 3.16 11.74 -4.54
N GLY A 146 3.00 11.77 -3.21
CA GLY A 146 2.15 10.80 -2.51
C GLY A 146 2.79 9.42 -2.43
N LEU A 147 2.01 8.37 -2.61
CA LEU A 147 2.48 6.99 -2.63
C LEU A 147 3.44 6.77 -3.82
N VAL A 148 4.63 6.26 -3.56
CA VAL A 148 5.64 5.98 -4.60
C VAL A 148 6.05 4.51 -4.67
N TYR A 149 5.79 3.76 -3.61
CA TYR A 149 6.06 2.33 -3.56
C TYR A 149 5.14 1.65 -2.56
N SER A 150 4.71 0.45 -2.87
CA SER A 150 4.11 -0.45 -1.89
C SER A 150 4.62 -1.86 -2.06
N LEU A 151 4.66 -2.59 -0.95
CA LEU A 151 4.98 -4.00 -0.89
C LEU A 151 3.92 -4.72 -0.07
N LYS A 152 3.36 -5.78 -0.63
CA LYS A 152 2.66 -6.81 0.14
C LYS A 152 3.42 -8.12 -0.03
N TYR A 153 3.83 -8.67 1.07
CA TYR A 153 4.47 -9.98 1.14
C TYR A 153 3.60 -10.92 1.97
N TYR A 154 3.37 -12.07 1.43
CA TYR A 154 2.72 -13.18 2.12
C TYR A 154 3.48 -14.46 1.82
N ASN A 155 3.77 -15.25 2.84
CA ASN A 155 4.33 -16.59 2.71
C ASN A 155 3.68 -17.50 3.74
N ASP A 156 3.11 -18.60 3.28
CA ASP A 156 2.55 -19.68 4.09
C ASP A 156 3.44 -20.91 3.95
N ARG A 157 3.88 -21.43 5.09
CA ARG A 157 4.73 -22.61 5.19
C ARG A 157 3.93 -23.72 5.88
N GLN A 158 3.58 -24.72 5.14
CA GLN A 158 2.88 -25.89 5.67
C GLN A 158 3.83 -27.08 5.76
N ASN A 159 3.83 -27.74 6.92
CA ASN A 159 4.54 -29.01 7.10
C ASN A 159 3.56 -30.15 6.90
N ASN A 160 3.49 -30.70 5.72
CA ASN A 160 2.69 -31.85 5.39
C ASN A 160 3.56 -33.12 5.47
N ASN A 161 3.50 -33.84 6.61
CA ASN A 161 4.20 -35.12 6.81
C ASN A 161 5.71 -35.10 6.54
N GLY A 162 6.41 -34.03 6.96
CA GLY A 162 7.84 -33.88 6.79
C GLY A 162 8.29 -33.27 5.48
N ALA A 163 7.37 -32.97 4.56
CA ALA A 163 7.64 -32.14 3.39
C ALA A 163 7.19 -30.70 3.67
N LEU A 164 8.12 -29.75 3.62
CA LEU A 164 7.81 -28.32 3.67
C LEU A 164 7.23 -27.93 2.32
N SER A 165 5.98 -27.49 2.30
CA SER A 165 5.40 -26.77 1.18
C SER A 165 5.35 -25.29 1.51
N GLU A 166 5.89 -24.46 0.63
CA GLU A 166 5.81 -22.99 0.75
C GLU A 166 4.88 -22.49 -0.34
N SER A 167 3.94 -21.62 0.03
CA SER A 167 3.08 -20.89 -0.91
C SER A 167 3.02 -19.43 -0.50
N GLY A 168 3.00 -18.53 -1.46
CA GLY A 168 2.96 -17.13 -1.13
C GLY A 168 3.06 -16.23 -2.36
N TYR A 169 3.18 -14.94 -2.09
CA TYR A 169 3.40 -13.94 -3.14
C TYR A 169 4.13 -12.71 -2.63
N TYR A 170 4.81 -12.05 -3.56
CA TYR A 170 5.25 -10.67 -3.42
C TYR A 170 4.47 -9.81 -4.40
N LEU A 171 3.85 -8.76 -3.90
CA LEU A 171 3.22 -7.73 -4.73
C LEU A 171 3.99 -6.43 -4.53
N HIS A 172 4.72 -6.01 -5.54
CA HIS A 172 5.46 -4.74 -5.57
C HIS A 172 4.75 -3.75 -6.47
N SER A 173 4.57 -2.52 -5.99
CA SER A 173 4.09 -1.41 -6.80
C SER A 173 5.14 -0.30 -6.79
N ASN A 174 5.64 0.09 -7.95
CA ASN A 174 6.59 1.18 -8.12
C ASN A 174 5.97 2.30 -8.96
N LEU A 175 6.10 3.55 -8.50
CA LEU A 175 5.72 4.71 -9.29
C LEU A 175 6.70 4.90 -10.44
N ILE A 176 6.21 4.77 -11.68
CA ILE A 176 7.03 4.93 -12.89
C ILE A 176 6.84 6.31 -13.54
N TYR A 177 5.70 6.93 -13.33
CA TYR A 177 5.38 8.23 -13.93
C TYR A 177 4.47 9.06 -13.03
N PHE A 178 4.74 10.37 -12.96
CA PHE A 178 3.96 11.33 -12.19
C PHE A 178 3.87 12.64 -12.99
N GLU A 179 2.64 13.14 -13.21
CA GLU A 179 2.33 14.46 -13.80
C GLU A 179 1.79 15.42 -12.75
#